data_b760c537203449dcbde63257539d1bc7
#
_entry.id   b760c537203449dcbde63257539d1bc7
#
_cell.length_a   1.000
_cell.length_b   1.000
_cell.length_c   1.000
_cell.angle_alpha   90.00
_cell.angle_beta   90.00
_cell.angle_gamma   90.00
#
_symmetry.space_group_name_H-M   'P 1'
#
loop_
_entity.id
_entity.type
_entity.pdbx_description
1 polymer ?
#
loop_
_entity_poly.entity_id
_entity_poly.type
_entity_poly.pdbx_seq_one_letter_code
_entity_poly.pdbx_strand_id
1 'polypeptide(L)'
;MDRFIALPYRLHASDPNWVPPLLMERRETLSPKTNPYFLHADVMYFLALRGDNVVGRISAQIDHAGLELRQDATGHFGLLAAEDDQGVVDALFAAAADWLRSRGMVRMVGPFNLSINEETGLLVEGWDRPPMLMMGHDLAYLGPRVEAAGLVKAKDVYAYLYDIQDQLPKAVRTMIERPLPADLRVRMLDMARYDQELESITSIFNNAWSGNWGFVPLSAAETKQMAKSLKLLINPRLAWIAEVGGRPVAFGVCLPNLNEAIADLGGKLFPLGIIKLLWRLKVKGVKTARVPLMGVRRDVGGWLQAVLPFLIVDNMRLEARKLGYQWIELSWILEDNRPMRRIIEAIGSNRYKTYRLYERAV
;
A
#
# COMPACT_ATOMS: atom_id res chain seq x y z
N MET A 1 16.12 -18.30 1.28
CA MET A 1 15.17 -17.29 0.78
C MET A 1 14.19 -17.85 -0.25
N ASP A 2 14.63 -18.61 -1.28
CA ASP A 2 13.73 -19.11 -2.33
C ASP A 2 12.56 -19.95 -1.80
N ARG A 3 12.80 -20.85 -0.81
CA ARG A 3 11.73 -21.62 -0.16
C ARG A 3 10.71 -20.70 0.55
N PHE A 4 11.18 -19.60 1.14
CA PHE A 4 10.35 -18.58 1.78
C PHE A 4 9.45 -17.87 0.78
N ILE A 5 10.01 -17.46 -0.37
CA ILE A 5 9.27 -16.78 -1.44
C ILE A 5 8.26 -17.72 -2.12
N ALA A 6 8.63 -19.00 -2.30
CA ALA A 6 7.82 -19.96 -3.04
C ALA A 6 6.53 -20.41 -2.32
N LEU A 7 6.46 -20.34 -0.98
CA LEU A 7 5.34 -20.89 -0.23
C LEU A 7 3.96 -20.31 -0.65
N PRO A 8 3.75 -19.00 -0.79
CA PRO A 8 2.45 -18.46 -1.20
C PRO A 8 1.97 -18.97 -2.56
N TYR A 9 2.89 -19.21 -3.52
CA TYR A 9 2.53 -19.75 -4.84
C TYR A 9 1.89 -21.14 -4.75
N ARG A 10 2.30 -21.94 -3.77
CA ARG A 10 1.70 -23.24 -3.50
C ARG A 10 0.38 -23.12 -2.77
N LEU A 11 0.32 -22.27 -1.74
CA LEU A 11 -0.88 -22.12 -0.90
C LEU A 11 -2.07 -21.50 -1.67
N HIS A 12 -1.80 -20.57 -2.56
CA HIS A 12 -2.81 -19.89 -3.37
C HIS A 12 -3.04 -20.53 -4.74
N ALA A 13 -2.50 -21.70 -5.04
CA ALA A 13 -2.58 -22.30 -6.37
C ALA A 13 -3.99 -22.51 -6.91
N SER A 14 -4.99 -22.67 -6.02
CA SER A 14 -6.41 -22.82 -6.37
C SER A 14 -7.24 -21.52 -6.25
N ASP A 15 -6.63 -20.42 -5.82
CA ASP A 15 -7.35 -19.16 -5.64
C ASP A 15 -7.32 -18.36 -6.95
N PRO A 16 -8.48 -18.17 -7.64
CA PRO A 16 -8.53 -17.47 -8.92
C PRO A 16 -8.29 -15.96 -8.78
N ASN A 17 -8.43 -15.41 -7.58
CA ASN A 17 -8.26 -13.99 -7.31
C ASN A 17 -6.85 -13.65 -6.83
N TRP A 18 -6.03 -14.64 -6.48
CA TRP A 18 -4.66 -14.37 -6.11
C TRP A 18 -3.78 -14.05 -7.33
N VAL A 19 -3.02 -12.98 -7.25
CA VAL A 19 -2.08 -12.59 -8.30
C VAL A 19 -0.67 -12.91 -7.85
N PRO A 20 0.04 -13.84 -8.52
CA PRO A 20 1.42 -14.17 -8.21
C PRO A 20 2.34 -12.96 -8.36
N PRO A 21 2.97 -12.45 -7.29
CA PRO A 21 3.94 -11.36 -7.43
C PRO A 21 5.15 -11.78 -8.27
N LEU A 22 5.87 -10.82 -8.83
CA LEU A 22 7.06 -11.14 -9.63
C LEU A 22 8.18 -11.65 -8.73
N LEU A 23 8.71 -12.85 -9.02
CA LEU A 23 9.77 -13.49 -8.23
C LEU A 23 11.03 -12.62 -8.12
N MET A 24 11.36 -11.91 -9.20
CA MET A 24 12.51 -11.01 -9.21
C MET A 24 12.30 -9.84 -8.23
N GLU A 25 11.14 -9.23 -8.27
CA GLU A 25 10.77 -8.13 -7.38
C GLU A 25 10.77 -8.60 -5.92
N ARG A 26 10.17 -9.77 -5.60
CA ARG A 26 10.20 -10.32 -4.23
C ARG A 26 11.62 -10.58 -3.72
N ARG A 27 12.53 -11.05 -4.56
CA ARG A 27 13.95 -11.23 -4.18
C ARG A 27 14.64 -9.90 -3.89
N GLU A 28 14.35 -8.87 -4.68
CA GLU A 28 14.90 -7.52 -4.47
C GLU A 28 14.33 -6.89 -3.18
N THR A 29 13.02 -6.96 -2.97
CA THR A 29 12.35 -6.39 -1.79
C THR A 29 12.82 -7.06 -0.49
N LEU A 30 13.02 -8.38 -0.48
CA LEU A 30 13.42 -9.11 0.72
C LEU A 30 14.94 -9.18 0.94
N SER A 31 15.73 -8.45 0.16
CA SER A 31 17.19 -8.47 0.24
C SER A 31 17.76 -7.20 0.86
N PRO A 32 18.60 -7.32 1.90
CA PRO A 32 19.28 -6.16 2.50
C PRO A 32 20.26 -5.47 1.55
N LYS A 33 20.63 -6.12 0.42
CA LYS A 33 21.52 -5.52 -0.59
C LYS A 33 20.82 -4.53 -1.50
N THR A 34 19.50 -4.61 -1.63
CA THR A 34 18.72 -3.87 -2.63
C THR A 34 17.63 -3.01 -2.03
N ASN A 35 17.09 -3.37 -0.86
CA ASN A 35 16.00 -2.61 -0.22
C ASN A 35 16.56 -1.69 0.88
N PRO A 36 16.41 -0.37 0.76
CA PRO A 36 16.90 0.60 1.74
C PRO A 36 16.21 0.53 3.12
N TYR A 37 15.09 -0.14 3.25
CA TYR A 37 14.45 -0.42 4.54
C TYR A 37 15.44 -1.04 5.55
N PHE A 38 16.29 -1.94 5.08
CA PHE A 38 17.31 -2.59 5.91
C PHE A 38 18.45 -1.67 6.42
N LEU A 39 18.48 -0.41 6.00
CA LEU A 39 19.43 0.58 6.56
C LEU A 39 19.02 1.03 7.96
N HIS A 40 17.74 0.87 8.32
CA HIS A 40 17.19 1.28 9.61
C HIS A 40 16.30 0.20 10.24
N ALA A 41 16.32 -1.03 9.75
CA ALA A 41 15.53 -2.12 10.31
C ALA A 41 16.30 -3.43 10.40
N ASP A 42 16.10 -4.15 11.51
CA ASP A 42 16.49 -5.54 11.67
C ASP A 42 15.33 -6.44 11.25
N VAL A 43 15.61 -7.43 10.41
CA VAL A 43 14.60 -8.37 9.93
C VAL A 43 15.08 -9.80 10.06
N MET A 44 14.20 -10.67 10.57
CA MET A 44 14.41 -12.13 10.64
C MET A 44 13.27 -12.84 9.92
N TYR A 45 13.62 -13.85 9.13
CA TYR A 45 12.68 -14.68 8.37
C TYR A 45 12.64 -16.08 8.99
N PHE A 46 11.42 -16.58 9.25
CA PHE A 46 11.20 -17.90 9.80
C PHE A 46 10.41 -18.78 8.84
N LEU A 47 10.74 -20.07 8.84
CA LEU A 47 10.01 -21.11 8.14
C LEU A 47 9.56 -22.17 9.13
N ALA A 48 8.29 -22.55 9.07
CA ALA A 48 7.79 -23.76 9.71
C ALA A 48 7.94 -24.94 8.73
N LEU A 49 8.52 -26.03 9.21
CA LEU A 49 8.79 -27.23 8.42
C LEU A 49 8.04 -28.44 8.99
N ARG A 50 7.47 -29.27 8.09
CA ARG A 50 6.98 -30.61 8.40
C ARG A 50 7.81 -31.60 7.56
N GLY A 51 8.79 -32.22 8.22
CA GLY A 51 9.89 -32.89 7.49
C GLY A 51 10.62 -31.87 6.63
N ASP A 52 10.77 -32.16 5.36
CA ASP A 52 11.42 -31.25 4.39
C ASP A 52 10.47 -30.22 3.78
N ASN A 53 9.17 -30.32 4.03
CA ASN A 53 8.17 -29.43 3.44
C ASN A 53 8.03 -28.15 4.23
N VAL A 54 8.07 -27.00 3.54
CA VAL A 54 7.72 -25.71 4.12
C VAL A 54 6.20 -25.61 4.23
N VAL A 55 5.69 -25.50 5.46
CA VAL A 55 4.25 -25.42 5.75
C VAL A 55 3.81 -24.04 6.25
N GLY A 56 4.78 -23.17 6.59
CA GLY A 56 4.49 -21.81 7.02
C GLY A 56 5.72 -20.92 6.94
N ARG A 57 5.47 -19.62 6.91
CA ARG A 57 6.49 -18.58 6.96
C ARG A 57 5.98 -17.34 7.69
N ILE A 58 6.89 -16.58 8.32
CA ILE A 58 6.63 -15.28 8.92
C ILE A 58 7.94 -14.48 8.94
N SER A 59 7.86 -13.16 8.92
CA SER A 59 8.96 -12.28 9.28
C SER A 59 8.73 -11.65 10.65
N ALA A 60 9.80 -11.35 11.37
CA ALA A 60 9.81 -10.44 12.51
C ALA A 60 10.77 -9.31 12.21
N GLN A 61 10.40 -8.07 12.52
CA GLN A 61 11.20 -6.90 12.21
C GLN A 61 11.13 -5.84 13.31
N ILE A 62 12.24 -5.12 13.45
CA ILE A 62 12.39 -3.95 14.32
C ILE A 62 12.76 -2.78 13.43
N ASP A 63 11.85 -1.82 13.32
CA ASP A 63 12.05 -0.58 12.58
C ASP A 63 12.57 0.49 13.56
N HIS A 64 13.87 0.74 13.54
CA HIS A 64 14.53 1.68 14.45
C HIS A 64 14.04 3.11 14.25
N ALA A 65 13.75 3.54 13.01
CA ALA A 65 13.16 4.85 12.75
C ALA A 65 11.77 4.99 13.38
N GLY A 66 10.96 3.94 13.31
CA GLY A 66 9.68 3.89 14.00
C GLY A 66 9.79 3.86 15.52
N LEU A 67 10.78 3.14 16.08
CA LEU A 67 11.02 3.10 17.54
C LEU A 67 11.46 4.48 18.08
N GLU A 68 12.37 5.16 17.38
CA GLU A 68 12.82 6.52 17.76
C GLU A 68 11.64 7.50 17.78
N LEU A 69 10.73 7.38 16.82
CA LEU A 69 9.56 8.25 16.74
C LEU A 69 8.53 7.98 17.83
N ARG A 70 8.22 6.69 18.11
CA ARG A 70 7.15 6.30 19.02
C ARG A 70 7.60 6.03 20.46
N GLN A 71 8.85 5.61 20.67
CA GLN A 71 9.43 5.23 21.96
C GLN A 71 8.60 4.18 22.73
N ASP A 72 8.03 3.19 22.01
CA ASP A 72 7.04 2.25 22.54
C ASP A 72 7.47 0.79 22.58
N ALA A 73 8.74 0.48 22.30
CA ALA A 73 9.33 -0.88 22.27
C ALA A 73 8.47 -1.90 21.48
N THR A 74 7.85 -1.44 20.36
CA THR A 74 7.02 -2.26 19.49
C THR A 74 7.84 -2.82 18.33
N GLY A 75 7.89 -4.16 18.25
CA GLY A 75 8.33 -4.87 17.05
C GLY A 75 7.18 -5.16 16.11
N HIS A 76 7.50 -5.63 14.93
CA HIS A 76 6.52 -5.94 13.90
C HIS A 76 6.65 -7.37 13.41
N PHE A 77 5.55 -7.91 12.85
CA PHE A 77 5.57 -9.14 12.06
C PHE A 77 4.97 -8.89 10.68
N GLY A 78 5.32 -9.75 9.72
CA GLY A 78 4.76 -9.66 8.37
C GLY A 78 5.02 -10.91 7.55
N LEU A 79 4.73 -10.83 6.25
CA LEU A 79 4.96 -11.90 5.27
C LEU A 79 4.39 -13.25 5.73
N LEU A 80 3.34 -13.23 6.56
CA LEU A 80 2.68 -14.40 7.09
C LEU A 80 2.02 -15.19 5.97
N ALA A 81 2.34 -16.46 5.87
CA ALA A 81 1.61 -17.43 5.06
C ALA A 81 1.80 -18.81 5.68
N ALA A 82 0.72 -19.57 5.86
CA ALA A 82 0.74 -20.87 6.49
C ALA A 82 -0.35 -21.77 5.91
N GLU A 83 -0.16 -23.09 5.97
CA GLU A 83 -1.24 -24.04 5.78
C GLU A 83 -2.34 -23.83 6.83
N ASP A 84 -3.55 -24.32 6.59
CA ASP A 84 -4.68 -24.23 7.50
C ASP A 84 -4.49 -25.18 8.71
N ASP A 85 -3.48 -24.88 9.53
CA ASP A 85 -3.05 -25.66 10.70
C ASP A 85 -2.67 -24.69 11.83
N GLN A 86 -3.43 -24.76 12.95
CA GLN A 86 -3.20 -23.89 14.10
C GLN A 86 -1.81 -24.07 14.70
N GLY A 87 -1.32 -25.31 14.78
CA GLY A 87 0.01 -25.60 15.34
C GLY A 87 1.14 -24.95 14.52
N VAL A 88 0.97 -24.85 13.20
CA VAL A 88 1.92 -24.14 12.33
C VAL A 88 1.90 -22.64 12.61
N VAL A 89 0.71 -22.05 12.73
CA VAL A 89 0.55 -20.62 13.00
C VAL A 89 1.09 -20.27 14.38
N ASP A 90 0.77 -21.05 15.40
CA ASP A 90 1.27 -20.88 16.77
C ASP A 90 2.80 -20.93 16.85
N ALA A 91 3.42 -21.91 16.18
CA ALA A 91 4.89 -22.03 16.12
C ALA A 91 5.55 -20.82 15.44
N LEU A 92 4.96 -20.31 14.36
CA LEU A 92 5.47 -19.12 13.66
C LEU A 92 5.40 -17.89 14.57
N PHE A 93 4.28 -17.65 15.23
CA PHE A 93 4.13 -16.52 16.14
C PHE A 93 5.00 -16.67 17.40
N ALA A 94 5.22 -17.89 17.91
CA ALA A 94 6.15 -18.12 19.02
C ALA A 94 7.57 -17.73 18.63
N ALA A 95 8.06 -18.20 17.47
CA ALA A 95 9.39 -17.87 16.98
C ALA A 95 9.59 -16.35 16.73
N ALA A 96 8.60 -15.69 16.16
CA ALA A 96 8.63 -14.24 15.94
C ALA A 96 8.65 -13.47 17.27
N ALA A 97 7.80 -13.87 18.23
CA ALA A 97 7.73 -13.25 19.55
C ALA A 97 9.03 -13.43 20.35
N ASP A 98 9.62 -14.64 20.33
CA ASP A 98 10.88 -14.91 21.04
C ASP A 98 12.03 -14.09 20.47
N TRP A 99 12.11 -13.96 19.16
CA TRP A 99 13.12 -13.12 18.52
C TRP A 99 12.95 -11.64 18.87
N LEU A 100 11.73 -11.11 18.88
CA LEU A 100 11.42 -9.74 19.28
C LEU A 100 11.70 -9.50 20.76
N ARG A 101 11.28 -10.41 21.64
CA ARG A 101 11.52 -10.35 23.10
C ARG A 101 13.02 -10.34 23.41
N SER A 102 13.81 -11.17 22.73
CA SER A 102 15.29 -11.22 22.91
C SER A 102 15.98 -9.91 22.54
N ARG A 103 15.30 -9.00 21.87
CA ARG A 103 15.76 -7.67 21.47
C ARG A 103 15.07 -6.53 22.22
N GLY A 104 14.41 -6.84 23.33
CA GLY A 104 13.78 -5.85 24.20
C GLY A 104 12.44 -5.32 23.74
N MET A 105 11.81 -5.95 22.74
CA MET A 105 10.45 -5.56 22.38
C MET A 105 9.45 -6.16 23.37
N VAL A 106 8.40 -5.41 23.69
CA VAL A 106 7.35 -5.80 24.63
C VAL A 106 6.02 -6.09 23.96
N ARG A 107 5.89 -5.67 22.69
CA ARG A 107 4.70 -5.84 21.87
C ARG A 107 5.07 -6.13 20.44
N MET A 108 4.25 -6.93 19.74
CA MET A 108 4.34 -7.08 18.30
C MET A 108 3.04 -6.66 17.62
N VAL A 109 3.16 -5.97 16.48
CA VAL A 109 2.05 -5.47 15.66
C VAL A 109 2.30 -5.85 14.20
N GLY A 110 1.26 -6.21 13.46
CA GLY A 110 1.33 -6.51 12.02
C GLY A 110 0.03 -7.15 11.49
N PRO A 111 0.06 -7.68 10.25
CA PRO A 111 1.26 -7.82 9.43
C PRO A 111 1.65 -6.51 8.70
N PHE A 112 2.95 -6.24 8.67
CA PHE A 112 3.58 -5.32 7.74
C PHE A 112 4.55 -6.12 6.88
N ASN A 113 4.39 -6.07 5.57
CA ASN A 113 5.29 -6.80 4.67
C ASN A 113 6.56 -5.97 4.41
N LEU A 114 7.31 -5.85 5.46
CA LEU A 114 8.45 -5.06 5.90
C LEU A 114 8.01 -3.71 6.50
N SER A 115 7.78 -2.68 5.72
CA SER A 115 7.38 -1.35 6.20
C SER A 115 5.86 -1.14 6.19
N ILE A 116 5.36 -0.25 7.05
CA ILE A 116 3.98 0.25 6.97
C ILE A 116 3.70 0.96 5.63
N ASN A 117 4.73 1.45 4.96
CA ASN A 117 4.61 2.14 3.67
C ASN A 117 4.51 1.16 2.48
N GLU A 118 4.55 -0.15 2.73
CA GLU A 118 4.41 -1.21 1.72
C GLU A 118 3.04 -1.93 1.86
N GLU A 119 2.99 -3.25 1.67
CA GLU A 119 1.77 -4.03 1.85
C GLU A 119 1.44 -4.14 3.35
N THR A 120 0.25 -3.73 3.75
CA THR A 120 -0.13 -3.57 5.15
C THR A 120 -1.47 -4.23 5.45
N GLY A 121 -1.51 -5.02 6.53
CA GLY A 121 -2.69 -5.70 7.03
C GLY A 121 -2.98 -7.04 6.36
N LEU A 122 -3.70 -7.90 7.06
CA LEU A 122 -4.21 -9.19 6.61
C LEU A 122 -5.61 -8.98 6.02
N LEU A 123 -5.88 -9.51 4.83
CA LEU A 123 -7.22 -9.44 4.23
C LEU A 123 -8.22 -10.22 5.09
N VAL A 124 -9.29 -9.54 5.56
CA VAL A 124 -10.36 -10.11 6.39
C VAL A 124 -11.75 -9.99 5.79
N GLU A 125 -11.91 -9.16 4.73
CA GLU A 125 -13.14 -9.03 3.94
C GLU A 125 -12.81 -8.69 2.48
N GLY A 126 -13.53 -9.25 1.51
CA GLY A 126 -13.43 -8.89 0.09
C GLY A 126 -12.51 -9.80 -0.73
N TRP A 127 -12.60 -11.13 -0.56
CA TRP A 127 -11.85 -12.12 -1.35
C TRP A 127 -12.37 -12.34 -2.77
N ASP A 128 -13.52 -11.80 -3.10
CA ASP A 128 -14.23 -11.98 -4.38
C ASP A 128 -13.57 -11.26 -5.57
N ARG A 129 -12.54 -10.46 -5.33
CA ARG A 129 -11.80 -9.71 -6.36
C ARG A 129 -10.30 -9.76 -6.14
N PRO A 130 -9.50 -9.77 -7.24
CA PRO A 130 -8.06 -9.66 -7.15
C PRO A 130 -7.59 -8.41 -6.39
N PRO A 131 -6.40 -8.43 -5.78
CA PRO A 131 -5.82 -7.26 -5.14
C PRO A 131 -5.32 -6.25 -6.19
N MET A 132 -5.37 -4.98 -5.84
CA MET A 132 -4.67 -3.94 -6.59
C MET A 132 -3.18 -3.93 -6.28
N LEU A 133 -2.40 -3.18 -7.06
CA LEU A 133 -0.97 -2.96 -6.85
C LEU A 133 -0.67 -2.61 -5.38
N MET A 134 0.34 -3.27 -4.78
CA MET A 134 0.77 -3.07 -3.37
C MET A 134 -0.34 -3.36 -2.33
N MET A 135 -1.28 -4.22 -2.64
CA MET A 135 -2.29 -4.71 -1.69
C MET A 135 -2.18 -6.23 -1.57
N GLY A 136 -2.28 -6.73 -0.33
CA GLY A 136 -2.23 -8.16 -0.05
C GLY A 136 -3.50 -8.91 -0.49
N HIS A 137 -3.36 -10.22 -0.61
CA HIS A 137 -4.48 -11.14 -0.77
C HIS A 137 -4.17 -12.41 0.02
N ASP A 138 -4.82 -12.54 1.16
CA ASP A 138 -4.56 -13.62 2.11
C ASP A 138 -5.66 -14.65 2.07
N LEU A 139 -5.35 -15.87 2.53
CA LEU A 139 -6.33 -16.95 2.62
C LEU A 139 -7.30 -16.69 3.79
N ALA A 140 -8.59 -16.93 3.56
CA ALA A 140 -9.65 -16.54 4.49
C ALA A 140 -9.53 -17.17 5.90
N TYR A 141 -8.89 -18.34 6.01
CA TYR A 141 -8.66 -18.98 7.30
C TYR A 141 -7.56 -18.32 8.15
N LEU A 142 -6.68 -17.49 7.57
CA LEU A 142 -5.56 -16.91 8.31
C LEU A 142 -6.03 -15.96 9.41
N GLY A 143 -7.04 -15.12 9.17
CA GLY A 143 -7.59 -14.24 10.21
C GLY A 143 -8.00 -15.00 11.47
N PRO A 144 -8.92 -15.97 11.38
CA PRO A 144 -9.29 -16.84 12.50
C PRO A 144 -8.11 -17.56 13.17
N ARG A 145 -7.10 -18.01 12.40
CA ARG A 145 -5.90 -18.66 12.97
C ARG A 145 -5.02 -17.69 13.75
N VAL A 146 -4.89 -16.44 13.27
CA VAL A 146 -4.15 -15.36 13.96
C VAL A 146 -4.85 -15.01 15.29
N GLU A 147 -6.18 -14.90 15.29
CA GLU A 147 -6.97 -14.64 16.49
C GLU A 147 -6.87 -15.80 17.49
N ALA A 148 -6.94 -17.05 17.03
CA ALA A 148 -6.75 -18.24 17.86
C ALA A 148 -5.33 -18.34 18.44
N ALA A 149 -4.31 -17.77 17.78
CA ALA A 149 -2.94 -17.64 18.31
C ALA A 149 -2.81 -16.54 19.39
N GLY A 150 -3.93 -15.93 19.81
CA GLY A 150 -3.97 -14.94 20.91
C GLY A 150 -3.67 -13.49 20.48
N LEU A 151 -3.69 -13.19 19.19
CA LEU A 151 -3.59 -11.82 18.74
C LEU A 151 -4.98 -11.17 18.69
N VAL A 152 -5.03 -9.88 19.01
CA VAL A 152 -6.26 -9.08 18.95
C VAL A 152 -6.16 -8.00 17.88
N LYS A 153 -7.30 -7.50 17.44
CA LYS A 153 -7.34 -6.39 16.48
C LYS A 153 -6.64 -5.15 17.04
N ALA A 154 -5.64 -4.65 16.31
CA ALA A 154 -5.01 -3.36 16.56
C ALA A 154 -5.66 -2.25 15.72
N LYS A 155 -5.85 -2.47 14.41
CA LYS A 155 -6.37 -1.47 13.49
C LYS A 155 -6.94 -2.12 12.23
N ASP A 156 -8.05 -1.59 11.70
CA ASP A 156 -8.50 -1.90 10.36
C ASP A 156 -8.07 -0.81 9.37
N VAL A 157 -7.75 -1.23 8.15
CA VAL A 157 -7.55 -0.35 7.00
C VAL A 157 -8.45 -0.79 5.86
N TYR A 158 -9.02 0.18 5.16
CA TYR A 158 -10.06 -0.03 4.17
C TYR A 158 -9.57 0.27 2.76
N ALA A 159 -10.02 -0.53 1.80
CA ALA A 159 -9.94 -0.20 0.40
C ALA A 159 -11.33 0.14 -0.13
N TYR A 160 -11.42 1.26 -0.84
CA TYR A 160 -12.62 1.74 -1.49
C TYR A 160 -12.48 1.61 -2.99
N LEU A 161 -13.55 1.17 -3.65
CA LEU A 161 -13.61 1.08 -5.11
C LEU A 161 -14.50 2.18 -5.66
N TYR A 162 -13.99 2.93 -6.61
CA TYR A 162 -14.67 4.02 -7.28
C TYR A 162 -14.87 3.69 -8.76
N ASP A 163 -16.14 3.72 -9.23
CA ASP A 163 -16.46 3.68 -10.66
C ASP A 163 -16.27 5.07 -11.26
N ILE A 164 -15.24 5.23 -12.08
CA ILE A 164 -14.93 6.53 -12.65
C ILE A 164 -15.91 6.96 -13.76
N GLN A 165 -16.80 6.08 -14.20
CA GLN A 165 -17.86 6.43 -15.15
C GLN A 165 -19.00 7.19 -14.46
N ASP A 166 -19.15 7.03 -13.15
CA ASP A 166 -20.12 7.80 -12.37
C ASP A 166 -19.79 9.29 -12.40
N GLN A 167 -20.84 10.09 -12.38
CA GLN A 167 -20.71 11.53 -12.18
C GLN A 167 -20.47 11.83 -10.71
N LEU A 168 -19.61 12.81 -10.44
CA LEU A 168 -19.49 13.30 -9.07
C LEU A 168 -20.86 13.78 -8.54
N PRO A 169 -21.21 13.46 -7.29
CA PRO A 169 -22.43 13.96 -6.66
C PRO A 169 -22.55 15.49 -6.74
N LYS A 170 -23.78 15.99 -6.86
CA LYS A 170 -24.07 17.41 -7.03
C LYS A 170 -23.37 18.29 -5.97
N ALA A 171 -23.35 17.86 -4.73
CA ALA A 171 -22.72 18.61 -3.64
C ALA A 171 -21.20 18.81 -3.87
N VAL A 172 -20.50 17.76 -4.35
CA VAL A 172 -19.09 17.83 -4.67
C VAL A 172 -18.84 18.75 -5.88
N ARG A 173 -19.66 18.60 -6.94
CA ARG A 173 -19.56 19.49 -8.12
C ARG A 173 -19.74 20.93 -7.75
N THR A 174 -20.80 21.27 -7.02
CA THR A 174 -21.04 22.66 -6.56
C THR A 174 -19.88 23.19 -5.71
N MET A 175 -19.18 22.34 -4.97
CA MET A 175 -18.05 22.76 -4.15
C MET A 175 -16.81 23.08 -5.00
N ILE A 176 -16.49 22.25 -5.99
CA ILE A 176 -15.31 22.45 -6.86
C ILE A 176 -15.52 23.53 -7.92
N GLU A 177 -16.79 23.88 -8.25
CA GLU A 177 -17.17 24.94 -9.19
C GLU A 177 -17.13 26.34 -8.56
N ARG A 178 -16.93 26.46 -7.24
CA ARG A 178 -16.81 27.77 -6.58
C ARG A 178 -15.57 28.52 -7.05
N PRO A 179 -15.61 29.85 -7.03
CA PRO A 179 -14.43 30.65 -7.35
C PRO A 179 -13.23 30.23 -6.49
N LEU A 180 -12.14 29.90 -7.14
CA LEU A 180 -10.89 29.50 -6.50
C LEU A 180 -9.98 30.72 -6.30
N PRO A 181 -9.09 30.72 -5.29
CA PRO A 181 -8.09 31.77 -5.12
C PRO A 181 -7.26 31.94 -6.39
N ALA A 182 -6.94 33.17 -6.74
CA ALA A 182 -6.21 33.51 -7.97
C ALA A 182 -4.78 32.92 -8.01
N ASP A 183 -4.21 32.65 -6.84
CA ASP A 183 -2.89 32.07 -6.65
C ASP A 183 -2.91 30.53 -6.51
N LEU A 184 -4.11 29.89 -6.55
CA LEU A 184 -4.24 28.44 -6.59
C LEU A 184 -4.02 27.93 -8.03
N ARG A 185 -3.09 26.98 -8.16
CA ARG A 185 -2.84 26.28 -9.41
C ARG A 185 -2.90 24.77 -9.16
N VAL A 186 -3.72 24.06 -9.95
CA VAL A 186 -3.75 22.58 -9.96
C VAL A 186 -3.19 22.10 -11.29
N ARG A 187 -2.11 21.34 -11.25
CA ARG A 187 -1.36 20.92 -12.44
C ARG A 187 -0.95 19.46 -12.41
N MET A 188 -0.71 18.90 -13.57
CA MET A 188 -0.08 17.59 -13.71
C MET A 188 1.36 17.63 -13.21
N LEU A 189 1.87 16.46 -12.82
CA LEU A 189 3.27 16.23 -12.48
C LEU A 189 4.17 16.50 -13.70
N ASP A 190 5.26 17.25 -13.52
CA ASP A 190 6.22 17.58 -14.55
C ASP A 190 7.37 16.57 -14.60
N MET A 191 7.35 15.67 -15.59
CA MET A 191 8.40 14.67 -15.77
C MET A 191 9.77 15.22 -16.09
N ALA A 192 9.87 16.46 -16.60
CA ALA A 192 11.16 17.12 -16.83
C ALA A 192 11.84 17.53 -15.51
N ARG A 193 11.05 17.74 -14.45
CA ARG A 193 11.51 18.08 -13.10
C ARG A 193 11.22 16.97 -12.09
N TYR A 194 11.21 15.72 -12.54
CA TYR A 194 10.75 14.56 -11.76
C TYR A 194 11.33 14.48 -10.34
N ASP A 195 12.62 14.71 -10.17
CA ASP A 195 13.27 14.63 -8.85
C ASP A 195 12.76 15.75 -7.90
N GLN A 196 12.56 16.96 -8.38
CA GLN A 196 11.98 18.07 -7.60
C GLN A 196 10.51 17.81 -7.24
N GLU A 197 9.75 17.24 -8.17
CA GLU A 197 8.35 16.86 -7.93
C GLU A 197 8.26 15.78 -6.83
N LEU A 198 9.19 14.82 -6.82
CA LEU A 198 9.25 13.80 -5.78
C LEU A 198 9.61 14.36 -4.41
N GLU A 199 10.55 15.31 -4.34
CA GLU A 199 10.86 16.02 -3.10
C GLU A 199 9.62 16.74 -2.56
N SER A 200 8.89 17.42 -3.43
CA SER A 200 7.63 18.10 -3.09
C SER A 200 6.58 17.11 -2.57
N ILE A 201 6.37 16.00 -3.28
CA ILE A 201 5.44 14.93 -2.89
C ILE A 201 5.83 14.35 -1.53
N THR A 202 7.10 14.01 -1.33
CA THR A 202 7.60 13.45 -0.06
C THR A 202 7.43 14.44 1.09
N SER A 203 7.71 15.72 0.87
CA SER A 203 7.50 16.77 1.87
C SER A 203 6.03 16.90 2.26
N ILE A 204 5.11 16.90 1.28
CA ILE A 204 3.68 16.96 1.56
C ILE A 204 3.21 15.67 2.27
N PHE A 205 3.66 14.50 1.82
CA PHE A 205 3.35 13.21 2.43
C PHE A 205 3.75 13.17 3.90
N ASN A 206 5.01 13.46 4.21
CA ASN A 206 5.52 13.46 5.57
C ASN A 206 4.77 14.46 6.47
N ASN A 207 4.39 15.62 5.96
CA ASN A 207 3.59 16.59 6.69
C ASN A 207 2.14 16.11 6.89
N ALA A 208 1.47 15.69 5.83
CA ALA A 208 0.05 15.31 5.86
C ALA A 208 -0.22 14.07 6.73
N TRP A 209 0.70 13.09 6.71
CA TRP A 209 0.53 11.79 7.35
C TRP A 209 1.15 11.68 8.75
N SER A 210 1.91 12.68 9.20
CA SER A 210 2.65 12.66 10.48
C SER A 210 1.80 12.37 11.72
N GLY A 211 0.48 12.53 11.68
CA GLY A 211 -0.42 12.19 12.78
C GLY A 211 -1.19 10.89 12.59
N ASN A 212 -0.91 10.14 11.54
CA ASN A 212 -1.58 8.87 11.31
C ASN A 212 -1.02 7.78 12.23
N TRP A 213 -1.87 6.85 12.62
CA TRP A 213 -1.46 5.69 13.40
C TRP A 213 -0.34 4.91 12.67
N GLY A 214 0.71 4.57 13.41
CA GLY A 214 1.83 3.79 12.89
C GLY A 214 2.72 4.51 11.88
N PHE A 215 2.50 5.80 11.59
CA PHE A 215 3.28 6.54 10.60
C PHE A 215 4.79 6.47 10.88
N VAL A 216 5.53 6.16 9.83
CA VAL A 216 6.99 6.28 9.77
C VAL A 216 7.33 7.10 8.53
N PRO A 217 8.10 8.19 8.65
CA PRO A 217 8.47 9.00 7.51
C PRO A 217 9.35 8.20 6.54
N LEU A 218 9.13 8.40 5.25
CA LEU A 218 10.01 7.85 4.22
C LEU A 218 11.39 8.53 4.31
N SER A 219 12.44 7.74 4.39
CA SER A 219 13.81 8.21 4.25
C SER A 219 14.11 8.64 2.81
N ALA A 220 15.15 9.44 2.62
CA ALA A 220 15.57 9.84 1.27
C ALA A 220 15.95 8.63 0.38
N ALA A 221 16.55 7.59 0.98
CA ALA A 221 16.91 6.37 0.27
C ALA A 221 15.67 5.57 -0.18
N GLU A 222 14.65 5.41 0.68
CA GLU A 222 13.37 4.75 0.36
C GLU A 222 12.61 5.55 -0.69
N THR A 223 12.53 6.88 -0.55
CA THR A 223 11.91 7.76 -1.55
C THR A 223 12.56 7.58 -2.92
N LYS A 224 13.89 7.57 -2.98
CA LYS A 224 14.64 7.37 -4.23
C LYS A 224 14.41 5.99 -4.84
N GLN A 225 14.38 4.94 -4.03
CA GLN A 225 14.09 3.57 -4.48
C GLN A 225 12.67 3.44 -5.00
N MET A 226 11.68 3.95 -4.26
CA MET A 226 10.28 3.96 -4.65
C MET A 226 10.08 4.73 -5.96
N ALA A 227 10.68 5.90 -6.07
CA ALA A 227 10.66 6.70 -7.27
C ALA A 227 11.20 5.96 -8.50
N LYS A 228 12.34 5.28 -8.35
CA LYS A 228 12.95 4.46 -9.41
C LYS A 228 12.02 3.31 -9.81
N SER A 229 11.45 2.60 -8.85
CA SER A 229 10.57 1.45 -9.08
C SER A 229 9.25 1.87 -9.75
N LEU A 230 8.69 3.01 -9.35
CA LEU A 230 7.40 3.50 -9.86
C LEU A 230 7.52 4.32 -11.15
N LYS A 231 8.71 4.79 -11.53
CA LYS A 231 8.90 5.67 -12.69
C LYS A 231 8.30 5.13 -14.00
N LEU A 232 8.38 3.81 -14.20
CA LEU A 232 7.79 3.15 -15.38
C LEU A 232 6.25 3.10 -15.35
N LEU A 233 5.66 3.17 -14.17
CA LEU A 233 4.21 3.10 -13.94
C LEU A 233 3.57 4.49 -13.91
N ILE A 234 4.32 5.53 -13.57
CA ILE A 234 3.80 6.90 -13.50
C ILE A 234 3.39 7.38 -14.88
N ASN A 235 2.13 7.79 -14.97
CA ASN A 235 1.62 8.58 -16.07
C ASN A 235 1.36 10.00 -15.53
N PRO A 236 2.02 11.07 -16.06
CA PRO A 236 1.87 12.42 -15.53
C PRO A 236 0.43 12.91 -15.55
N ARG A 237 -0.40 12.42 -16.47
CA ARG A 237 -1.84 12.72 -16.53
C ARG A 237 -2.63 12.17 -15.33
N LEU A 238 -2.05 11.24 -14.57
CA LEU A 238 -2.65 10.60 -13.38
C LEU A 238 -1.95 11.02 -12.07
N ALA A 239 -1.02 11.96 -12.13
CA ALA A 239 -0.34 12.52 -10.97
C ALA A 239 -0.52 14.04 -10.95
N TRP A 240 -1.09 14.56 -9.86
CA TRP A 240 -1.51 15.97 -9.78
C TRP A 240 -0.95 16.62 -8.52
N ILE A 241 -0.55 17.88 -8.67
CA ILE A 241 -0.05 18.73 -7.58
C ILE A 241 -0.88 20.02 -7.57
N ALA A 242 -1.27 20.44 -6.37
CA ALA A 242 -1.87 21.76 -6.15
C ALA A 242 -0.86 22.67 -5.45
N GLU A 243 -0.77 23.88 -5.94
CA GLU A 243 0.12 24.93 -5.45
C GLU A 243 -0.69 26.17 -5.06
N VAL A 244 -0.30 26.83 -3.96
CA VAL A 244 -0.84 28.11 -3.52
C VAL A 244 0.33 29.09 -3.43
N GLY A 245 0.26 30.20 -4.16
CA GLY A 245 1.37 31.14 -4.23
C GLY A 245 2.69 30.53 -4.73
N GLY A 246 2.62 29.51 -5.60
CA GLY A 246 3.78 28.76 -6.10
C GLY A 246 4.34 27.69 -5.16
N ARG A 247 3.78 27.54 -3.95
CA ARG A 247 4.18 26.50 -3.00
C ARG A 247 3.32 25.24 -3.17
N PRO A 248 3.89 24.04 -3.35
CA PRO A 248 3.16 22.79 -3.37
C PRO A 248 2.50 22.49 -2.01
N VAL A 249 1.17 22.31 -2.03
CA VAL A 249 0.36 22.15 -0.80
C VAL A 249 -0.45 20.87 -0.77
N ALA A 250 -0.74 20.26 -1.93
CA ALA A 250 -1.46 19.00 -2.02
C ALA A 250 -0.99 18.21 -3.23
N PHE A 251 -1.17 16.90 -3.17
CA PHE A 251 -0.87 16.01 -4.28
C PHE A 251 -1.76 14.78 -4.29
N GLY A 252 -1.85 14.13 -5.43
CA GLY A 252 -2.43 12.79 -5.59
C GLY A 252 -1.73 12.07 -6.73
N VAL A 253 -1.41 10.80 -6.51
CA VAL A 253 -0.77 9.91 -7.50
C VAL A 253 -1.65 8.70 -7.70
N CYS A 254 -2.03 8.44 -8.95
CA CYS A 254 -2.75 7.24 -9.37
C CYS A 254 -1.85 6.41 -10.27
N LEU A 255 -1.74 5.13 -9.96
CA LEU A 255 -0.90 4.18 -10.69
C LEU A 255 -1.77 3.13 -11.38
N PRO A 256 -1.40 2.70 -12.61
CA PRO A 256 -2.04 1.55 -13.24
C PRO A 256 -1.92 0.31 -12.36
N ASN A 257 -2.95 -0.52 -12.34
CA ASN A 257 -2.89 -1.76 -11.58
C ASN A 257 -1.96 -2.77 -12.26
N LEU A 258 -0.73 -2.85 -11.76
CA LEU A 258 0.27 -3.80 -12.25
C LEU A 258 -0.20 -5.25 -12.11
N ASN A 259 -0.97 -5.56 -11.06
CA ASN A 259 -1.49 -6.90 -10.81
C ASN A 259 -2.38 -7.39 -11.97
N GLU A 260 -3.20 -6.50 -12.57
CA GLU A 260 -3.97 -6.82 -13.79
C GLU A 260 -3.06 -7.18 -14.97
N ALA A 261 -1.91 -6.51 -15.06
CA ALA A 261 -0.98 -6.74 -16.17
C ALA A 261 -0.12 -8.02 -16.01
N ILE A 262 0.08 -8.51 -14.78
CA ILE A 262 0.96 -9.67 -14.50
C ILE A 262 0.21 -10.94 -14.08
N ALA A 263 -1.12 -10.92 -13.94
CA ALA A 263 -1.93 -11.99 -13.35
C ALA A 263 -1.64 -13.40 -13.93
N ASP A 264 -1.39 -13.51 -15.22
CA ASP A 264 -1.13 -14.77 -15.92
C ASP A 264 0.36 -15.11 -16.11
N LEU A 265 1.27 -14.32 -15.51
CA LEU A 265 2.71 -14.55 -15.69
C LEU A 265 3.27 -15.58 -14.71
N GLY A 266 2.48 -16.04 -13.72
CA GLY A 266 2.92 -17.00 -12.71
C GLY A 266 4.18 -16.55 -11.94
N GLY A 267 4.35 -15.23 -11.79
CA GLY A 267 5.51 -14.62 -11.14
C GLY A 267 6.78 -14.54 -11.99
N LYS A 268 6.74 -14.99 -13.26
CA LYS A 268 7.91 -15.05 -14.14
C LYS A 268 7.88 -13.94 -15.18
N LEU A 269 8.86 -13.02 -15.10
CA LEU A 269 8.98 -11.91 -16.04
C LEU A 269 9.73 -12.28 -17.34
N PHE A 270 10.69 -13.19 -17.27
CA PHE A 270 11.53 -13.58 -18.41
C PHE A 270 11.24 -15.00 -18.89
N PRO A 271 11.42 -15.31 -20.21
CA PRO A 271 11.84 -14.38 -21.27
C PRO A 271 10.70 -13.54 -21.87
N LEU A 272 9.46 -14.02 -21.93
CA LEU A 272 8.37 -13.38 -22.68
C LEU A 272 7.44 -12.49 -21.81
N GLY A 273 7.47 -12.66 -20.50
CA GLY A 273 6.60 -11.91 -19.59
C GLY A 273 6.84 -10.41 -19.66
N ILE A 274 8.09 -9.97 -19.84
CA ILE A 274 8.43 -8.54 -19.96
C ILE A 274 7.76 -7.90 -21.19
N ILE A 275 7.71 -8.60 -22.31
CA ILE A 275 7.08 -8.11 -23.55
C ILE A 275 5.57 -7.99 -23.34
N LYS A 276 4.94 -9.01 -22.74
CA LYS A 276 3.51 -8.98 -22.37
C LYS A 276 3.20 -7.82 -21.44
N LEU A 277 4.01 -7.63 -20.40
CA LEU A 277 3.85 -6.57 -19.42
C LEU A 277 3.91 -5.18 -20.08
N LEU A 278 4.96 -4.91 -20.85
CA LEU A 278 5.13 -3.63 -21.54
C LEU A 278 4.00 -3.37 -22.54
N TRP A 279 3.60 -4.37 -23.31
CA TRP A 279 2.48 -4.25 -24.23
C TRP A 279 1.17 -3.93 -23.51
N ARG A 280 0.89 -4.62 -22.38
CA ARG A 280 -0.32 -4.36 -21.56
C ARG A 280 -0.32 -2.98 -20.95
N LEU A 281 0.82 -2.51 -20.44
CA LEU A 281 0.89 -1.20 -19.79
C LEU A 281 0.91 -0.03 -20.78
N LYS A 282 1.51 -0.21 -21.98
CA LYS A 282 1.74 0.92 -22.90
C LYS A 282 0.85 0.93 -24.13
N VAL A 283 0.31 -0.22 -24.53
CA VAL A 283 -0.46 -0.37 -25.79
C VAL A 283 -1.90 -0.76 -25.51
N LYS A 284 -2.12 -1.92 -24.84
CA LYS A 284 -3.49 -2.41 -24.55
C LYS A 284 -4.20 -1.55 -23.50
N GLY A 285 -3.47 -1.04 -22.53
CA GLY A 285 -3.97 -0.43 -21.31
C GLY A 285 -4.53 -1.46 -20.31
N VAL A 286 -4.54 -1.09 -19.03
CA VAL A 286 -5.25 -1.81 -17.96
C VAL A 286 -6.53 -1.05 -17.63
N LYS A 287 -7.51 -1.76 -17.07
CA LYS A 287 -8.84 -1.19 -16.77
C LYS A 287 -8.94 -0.64 -15.35
N THR A 288 -8.03 -1.04 -14.50
CA THR A 288 -8.02 -0.69 -13.08
C THR A 288 -6.77 0.09 -12.71
N ALA A 289 -6.91 0.98 -11.73
CA ALA A 289 -5.82 1.78 -11.20
C ALA A 289 -5.98 1.93 -9.68
N ARG A 290 -4.94 2.39 -9.00
CA ARG A 290 -4.95 2.65 -7.56
C ARG A 290 -4.37 4.02 -7.26
N VAL A 291 -4.96 4.72 -6.29
CA VAL A 291 -4.38 5.92 -5.66
C VAL A 291 -3.72 5.50 -4.34
N PRO A 292 -2.44 5.14 -4.35
CA PRO A 292 -1.72 4.75 -3.13
C PRO A 292 -1.35 5.95 -2.27
N LEU A 293 -1.21 7.13 -2.87
CA LEU A 293 -0.70 8.31 -2.21
C LEU A 293 -1.54 9.53 -2.56
N MET A 294 -2.06 10.19 -1.52
CA MET A 294 -2.72 11.49 -1.59
C MET A 294 -2.50 12.22 -0.27
N GLY A 295 -2.29 13.53 -0.34
CA GLY A 295 -2.12 14.34 0.86
C GLY A 295 -2.37 15.81 0.62
N VAL A 296 -2.82 16.48 1.67
CA VAL A 296 -2.92 17.94 1.76
C VAL A 296 -2.15 18.36 3.00
N ARG A 297 -1.27 19.35 2.87
CA ARG A 297 -0.50 19.87 4.01
C ARG A 297 -1.42 20.34 5.13
N ARG A 298 -1.04 20.07 6.36
CA ARG A 298 -1.82 20.44 7.57
C ARG A 298 -1.88 21.95 7.83
N ASP A 299 -0.87 22.66 7.34
CA ASP A 299 -0.78 24.12 7.45
C ASP A 299 -1.63 24.86 6.40
N VAL A 300 -2.29 24.15 5.50
CA VAL A 300 -3.35 24.68 4.63
C VAL A 300 -4.65 24.68 5.43
N GLY A 301 -5.10 25.84 5.80
CA GLY A 301 -6.31 25.98 6.64
C GLY A 301 -7.60 26.14 5.84
N GLY A 302 -8.71 26.04 6.59
CA GLY A 302 -10.02 26.46 6.14
C GLY A 302 -10.60 25.68 4.98
N TRP A 303 -11.27 26.39 4.09
CA TRP A 303 -11.97 25.81 2.94
C TRP A 303 -11.06 25.10 1.94
N LEU A 304 -9.83 25.62 1.74
CA LEU A 304 -8.87 24.99 0.82
C LEU A 304 -8.51 23.57 1.23
N GLN A 305 -8.29 23.31 2.51
CA GLN A 305 -8.01 21.95 2.99
C GLN A 305 -9.14 20.96 2.64
N ALA A 306 -10.38 21.43 2.61
CA ALA A 306 -11.54 20.60 2.28
C ALA A 306 -11.72 20.40 0.77
N VAL A 307 -11.41 21.40 -0.08
CA VAL A 307 -11.69 21.32 -1.52
C VAL A 307 -10.56 20.71 -2.33
N LEU A 308 -9.31 20.88 -1.93
CA LEU A 308 -8.14 20.40 -2.67
C LEU A 308 -8.18 18.92 -3.03
N PRO A 309 -8.58 18.00 -2.10
CA PRO A 309 -8.72 16.58 -2.46
C PRO A 309 -9.71 16.36 -3.60
N PHE A 310 -10.83 17.05 -3.60
CA PHE A 310 -11.86 16.89 -4.64
C PHE A 310 -11.39 17.45 -5.99
N LEU A 311 -10.67 18.57 -6.02
CA LEU A 311 -10.08 19.11 -7.23
C LEU A 311 -9.05 18.15 -7.84
N ILE A 312 -8.19 17.54 -7.01
CA ILE A 312 -7.21 16.56 -7.47
C ILE A 312 -7.92 15.31 -7.99
N VAL A 313 -8.90 14.78 -7.25
CA VAL A 313 -9.67 13.59 -7.65
C VAL A 313 -10.43 13.82 -8.95
N ASP A 314 -11.06 14.97 -9.12
CA ASP A 314 -11.84 15.25 -10.35
C ASP A 314 -10.94 15.35 -11.58
N ASN A 315 -9.83 16.08 -11.49
CA ASN A 315 -8.85 16.15 -12.58
C ASN A 315 -8.30 14.75 -12.93
N MET A 316 -7.93 13.99 -11.93
CA MET A 316 -7.43 12.60 -12.09
C MET A 316 -8.48 11.70 -12.73
N ARG A 317 -9.74 11.77 -12.27
CA ARG A 317 -10.88 11.01 -12.80
C ARG A 317 -11.12 11.32 -14.28
N LEU A 318 -11.15 12.59 -14.65
CA LEU A 318 -11.36 13.02 -16.03
C LEU A 318 -10.25 12.48 -16.97
N GLU A 319 -9.00 12.54 -16.54
CA GLU A 319 -7.88 12.02 -17.32
C GLU A 319 -7.86 10.48 -17.35
N ALA A 320 -8.20 9.82 -16.23
CA ALA A 320 -8.31 8.37 -16.19
C ALA A 320 -9.40 7.84 -17.14
N ARG A 321 -10.55 8.52 -17.23
CA ARG A 321 -11.60 8.17 -18.22
C ARG A 321 -11.09 8.27 -19.65
N LYS A 322 -10.38 9.35 -20.01
CA LYS A 322 -9.80 9.52 -21.35
C LYS A 322 -8.75 8.43 -21.67
N LEU A 323 -8.08 7.90 -20.65
CA LEU A 323 -7.11 6.80 -20.78
C LEU A 323 -7.77 5.40 -20.78
N GLY A 324 -9.10 5.31 -20.62
CA GLY A 324 -9.86 4.08 -20.72
C GLY A 324 -9.90 3.22 -19.44
N TYR A 325 -9.52 3.80 -18.29
CA TYR A 325 -9.77 3.16 -16.99
C TYR A 325 -11.27 3.05 -16.70
N GLN A 326 -11.64 2.10 -15.84
CA GLN A 326 -13.02 1.88 -15.40
C GLN A 326 -13.15 2.02 -13.89
N TRP A 327 -12.19 1.46 -13.15
CA TRP A 327 -12.21 1.41 -11.70
C TRP A 327 -10.92 1.95 -11.11
N ILE A 328 -11.06 2.73 -10.03
CA ILE A 328 -9.93 3.21 -9.24
C ILE A 328 -10.12 2.79 -7.79
N GLU A 329 -9.10 2.14 -7.23
CA GLU A 329 -9.04 1.87 -5.81
C GLU A 329 -8.41 3.06 -5.06
N LEU A 330 -9.06 3.44 -3.95
CA LEU A 330 -8.57 4.41 -2.99
C LEU A 330 -8.21 3.64 -1.72
N SER A 331 -6.93 3.40 -1.49
CA SER A 331 -6.46 2.53 -0.40
C SER A 331 -4.99 2.79 -0.03
N TRP A 332 -4.54 2.36 1.12
CA TRP A 332 -5.37 1.93 2.25
C TRP A 332 -5.75 3.12 3.14
N ILE A 333 -6.91 3.10 3.73
CA ILE A 333 -7.44 4.19 4.56
C ILE A 333 -7.67 3.66 5.97
N LEU A 334 -7.04 4.26 6.97
CA LEU A 334 -7.25 3.92 8.38
C LEU A 334 -8.72 4.07 8.78
N GLU A 335 -9.24 3.14 9.58
CA GLU A 335 -10.64 3.13 10.05
C GLU A 335 -11.04 4.40 10.81
N ASP A 336 -10.09 5.04 11.49
CA ASP A 336 -10.27 6.28 12.26
C ASP A 336 -9.95 7.56 11.47
N ASN A 337 -9.45 7.45 10.23
CA ASN A 337 -9.27 8.61 9.36
C ASN A 337 -10.63 9.08 8.78
N ARG A 338 -11.50 9.57 9.67
CA ARG A 338 -12.84 10.03 9.31
C ARG A 338 -12.85 11.13 8.23
N PRO A 339 -11.94 12.12 8.24
CA PRO A 339 -11.92 13.14 7.19
C PRO A 339 -11.73 12.53 5.79
N MET A 340 -10.74 11.65 5.62
CA MET A 340 -10.46 11.01 4.33
C MET A 340 -11.61 10.08 3.91
N ARG A 341 -12.15 9.29 4.83
CA ARG A 341 -13.31 8.41 4.56
C ARG A 341 -14.52 9.21 4.05
N ARG A 342 -14.84 10.35 4.70
CA ARG A 342 -15.93 11.22 4.25
C ARG A 342 -15.72 11.77 2.84
N ILE A 343 -14.47 12.12 2.48
CA ILE A 343 -14.14 12.59 1.13
C ILE A 343 -14.37 11.47 0.11
N ILE A 344 -13.88 10.28 0.40
CA ILE A 344 -13.97 9.10 -0.47
C ILE A 344 -15.44 8.65 -0.63
N GLU A 345 -16.18 8.62 0.46
CA GLU A 345 -17.61 8.26 0.45
C GLU A 345 -18.46 9.35 -0.26
N ALA A 346 -18.06 10.64 -0.11
CA ALA A 346 -18.74 11.76 -0.77
C ALA A 346 -18.60 11.76 -2.29
N ILE A 347 -17.59 11.13 -2.87
CA ILE A 347 -17.47 10.96 -4.33
C ILE A 347 -18.21 9.74 -4.87
N GLY A 348 -18.85 8.94 -4.01
CA GLY A 348 -19.60 7.76 -4.40
C GLY A 348 -18.82 6.44 -4.35
N SER A 349 -17.64 6.43 -3.73
CA SER A 349 -16.85 5.19 -3.59
C SER A 349 -17.43 4.27 -2.52
N ASN A 350 -17.32 2.96 -2.74
CA ASN A 350 -17.80 1.93 -1.82
C ASN A 350 -16.64 1.15 -1.21
N ARG A 351 -16.65 0.93 0.11
CA ARG A 351 -15.72 0.01 0.76
C ARG A 351 -15.98 -1.40 0.23
N TYR A 352 -14.93 -2.07 -0.25
CA TYR A 352 -15.04 -3.40 -0.82
C TYR A 352 -14.04 -4.41 -0.25
N LYS A 353 -12.95 -3.92 0.41
CA LYS A 353 -12.01 -4.78 1.14
C LYS A 353 -11.70 -4.19 2.50
N THR A 354 -11.45 -5.06 3.47
CA THR A 354 -10.94 -4.71 4.80
C THR A 354 -9.69 -5.54 5.06
N TYR A 355 -8.64 -4.84 5.49
CA TYR A 355 -7.40 -5.46 5.95
C TYR A 355 -7.25 -5.15 7.43
N ARG A 356 -6.81 -6.13 8.21
CA ARG A 356 -6.67 -6.01 9.67
C ARG A 356 -5.22 -6.13 10.10
N LEU A 357 -4.84 -5.22 10.96
CA LEU A 357 -3.61 -5.30 11.73
C LEU A 357 -3.96 -5.86 13.11
N TYR A 358 -3.13 -6.77 13.56
CA TYR A 358 -3.26 -7.45 14.84
C TYR A 358 -2.10 -7.12 15.77
N GLU A 359 -2.30 -7.28 17.07
CA GLU A 359 -1.27 -7.07 18.06
C GLU A 359 -1.38 -8.09 19.22
N ARG A 360 -0.24 -8.30 19.90
CA ARG A 360 -0.19 -8.93 21.22
C ARG A 360 1.10 -8.51 21.96
N ALA A 361 1.12 -8.71 23.28
CA ALA A 361 2.36 -8.68 24.07
C ALA A 361 3.33 -9.80 23.65
N VAL A 362 4.65 -9.59 23.79
CA VAL A 362 5.71 -10.57 23.50
C VAL A 362 6.65 -10.78 24.66
#